data_133b18ebb45deb688d686e73021b68ce
#
_entry.id   133b18ebb45deb688d686e73021b68ce
#
_cell.length_a   1.000
_cell.length_b   1.000
_cell.length_c   1.000
_cell.angle_alpha   90.00
_cell.angle_beta   90.00
_cell.angle_gamma   90.00
#
_symmetry.space_group_name_H-M   'P 1'
#
loop_
_entity.id
_entity.type
_entity.pdbx_description
1 polymer ?
#
loop_
_entity_poly.entity_id
_entity_poly.type
_entity_poly.pdbx_seq_one_letter_code
_entity_poly.pdbx_strand_id
1 'polypeptide(L)'
;MAQKVKWLATDDPAIMFEDSPVGRMKKELWDASDEEIDKILLDYGIPSLSELGKAGSYIQTTPRSKQIEKRRKNDIVFVPIGCTENHGKHANSGLDTFMVTQILEGVRRYTAKIGDECSLAFPPLLYGGHPYHHIGMPGTVILPEEVVKETLIYTMLGLWDDGYRKIIFINNHGHCWMLEAAIHEFCKRYQLPGIFRTVEWHRSVREFFTPTDTNGNDFDTPFIHADEAETAVGMLLFNDMLDMSAAEEAWPTSYLFEGQFDTSIDCYRRPSSWSLGEGH
;
A
#
# COMPACT_ATOMS: atom_id res chain seq x y z
N MET A 1 -30.14 -34.72 31.61
CA MET A 1 -29.17 -35.65 30.99
C MET A 1 -28.43 -34.90 29.89
N ALA A 2 -27.11 -34.84 29.93
CA ALA A 2 -26.35 -34.22 28.88
C ALA A 2 -26.48 -35.05 27.58
N GLN A 3 -26.86 -34.41 26.49
CA GLN A 3 -27.00 -35.06 25.19
C GLN A 3 -25.61 -35.58 24.76
N LYS A 4 -25.54 -36.89 24.51
CA LYS A 4 -24.27 -37.51 24.13
C LYS A 4 -23.86 -36.96 22.76
N VAL A 5 -22.73 -36.26 22.68
CA VAL A 5 -22.19 -35.71 21.42
C VAL A 5 -21.93 -36.86 20.45
N LYS A 6 -22.43 -36.75 19.24
CA LYS A 6 -22.14 -37.68 18.15
C LYS A 6 -21.00 -37.17 17.31
N TRP A 7 -20.19 -38.09 16.82
CA TRP A 7 -19.00 -37.79 16.01
C TRP A 7 -19.07 -38.42 14.63
N LEU A 8 -18.62 -37.70 13.62
CA LEU A 8 -18.47 -38.15 12.25
C LEU A 8 -17.00 -38.50 12.06
N ALA A 9 -16.71 -39.78 11.79
CA ALA A 9 -15.36 -40.24 11.51
C ALA A 9 -14.92 -39.80 10.10
N THR A 10 -13.62 -39.59 9.93
CA THR A 10 -12.96 -39.39 8.64
C THR A 10 -12.07 -40.58 8.29
N ASP A 11 -11.40 -40.57 7.17
CA ASP A 11 -10.39 -41.53 6.76
C ASP A 11 -9.08 -41.40 7.60
N ASP A 12 -8.91 -40.26 8.29
CA ASP A 12 -7.83 -40.08 9.27
C ASP A 12 -8.41 -40.36 10.70
N PRO A 13 -7.95 -41.41 11.39
CA PRO A 13 -8.45 -41.76 12.71
C PRO A 13 -8.20 -40.72 13.80
N ALA A 14 -7.32 -39.75 13.55
CA ALA A 14 -7.07 -38.61 14.45
C ALA A 14 -8.08 -37.47 14.27
N ILE A 15 -8.83 -37.46 13.17
CA ILE A 15 -9.75 -36.38 12.79
C ILE A 15 -11.20 -36.85 12.86
N MET A 16 -12.00 -36.19 13.67
CA MET A 16 -13.44 -36.38 13.75
C MET A 16 -14.16 -35.04 13.86
N PHE A 17 -15.32 -34.95 13.20
CA PHE A 17 -16.17 -33.77 13.28
C PHE A 17 -17.38 -34.04 14.15
N GLU A 18 -17.82 -33.03 14.90
CA GLU A 18 -19.10 -33.16 15.65
C GLU A 18 -20.26 -33.31 14.65
N ASP A 19 -21.24 -34.19 14.94
CA ASP A 19 -22.46 -34.32 14.15
C ASP A 19 -23.39 -33.12 14.39
N SER A 20 -22.96 -31.94 13.94
CA SER A 20 -23.67 -30.67 13.91
C SER A 20 -23.77 -30.18 12.45
N PRO A 21 -24.62 -29.18 12.14
CA PRO A 21 -24.68 -28.62 10.79
C PRO A 21 -23.32 -28.20 10.27
N VAL A 22 -22.52 -27.54 11.11
CA VAL A 22 -21.14 -27.09 10.73
C VAL A 22 -20.19 -28.27 10.60
N GLY A 23 -20.29 -29.26 11.49
CA GLY A 23 -19.45 -30.47 11.45
C GLY A 23 -19.72 -31.34 10.22
N ARG A 24 -20.95 -31.42 9.76
CA ARG A 24 -21.32 -32.11 8.51
C ARG A 24 -20.75 -31.38 7.29
N MET A 25 -20.88 -30.06 7.26
CA MET A 25 -20.27 -29.24 6.19
C MET A 25 -18.74 -29.41 6.12
N LYS A 26 -18.07 -29.43 7.27
CA LYS A 26 -16.62 -29.70 7.34
C LYS A 26 -16.29 -31.12 6.86
N LYS A 27 -17.10 -32.11 7.21
CA LYS A 27 -16.94 -33.51 6.78
C LYS A 27 -17.14 -33.65 5.27
N GLU A 28 -18.12 -32.97 4.70
CA GLU A 28 -18.37 -32.92 3.25
C GLU A 28 -17.16 -32.31 2.49
N LEU A 29 -16.61 -31.20 2.99
CA LEU A 29 -15.41 -30.61 2.41
C LEU A 29 -14.16 -31.49 2.59
N TRP A 30 -14.07 -32.21 3.71
CA TRP A 30 -12.98 -33.15 3.94
C TRP A 30 -13.00 -34.32 2.95
N ASP A 31 -14.18 -34.84 2.63
CA ASP A 31 -14.38 -35.95 1.71
C ASP A 31 -14.37 -35.53 0.23
N ALA A 32 -14.39 -34.22 -0.07
CA ALA A 32 -14.45 -33.71 -1.42
C ALA A 32 -13.16 -33.99 -2.20
N SER A 33 -13.28 -34.31 -3.47
CA SER A 33 -12.16 -34.43 -4.39
C SER A 33 -11.57 -33.05 -4.74
N ASP A 34 -10.35 -33.03 -5.28
CA ASP A 34 -9.68 -31.79 -5.72
C ASP A 34 -10.56 -31.05 -6.77
N GLU A 35 -11.21 -31.76 -7.67
CA GLU A 35 -12.09 -31.20 -8.69
C GLU A 35 -13.34 -30.54 -8.07
N GLU A 36 -13.90 -31.14 -7.00
CA GLU A 36 -15.04 -30.56 -6.27
C GLU A 36 -14.63 -29.30 -5.51
N ILE A 37 -13.43 -29.28 -4.92
CA ILE A 37 -12.87 -28.10 -4.25
C ILE A 37 -12.63 -26.99 -5.27
N ASP A 38 -12.01 -27.28 -6.43
CA ASP A 38 -11.77 -26.31 -7.50
C ASP A 38 -13.08 -25.70 -8.00
N LYS A 39 -14.14 -26.51 -8.13
CA LYS A 39 -15.46 -26.02 -8.50
C LYS A 39 -16.06 -25.08 -7.45
N ILE A 40 -15.94 -25.44 -6.16
CA ILE A 40 -16.40 -24.57 -5.06
C ILE A 40 -15.67 -23.22 -5.10
N LEU A 41 -14.35 -23.21 -5.27
CA LEU A 41 -13.57 -22.00 -5.36
C LEU A 41 -14.00 -21.12 -6.54
N LEU A 42 -14.27 -21.75 -7.70
CA LEU A 42 -14.76 -21.05 -8.88
C LEU A 42 -16.18 -20.49 -8.67
N ASP A 43 -17.08 -21.26 -8.09
CA ASP A 43 -18.49 -20.88 -7.85
C ASP A 43 -18.57 -19.69 -6.85
N TYR A 44 -17.68 -19.62 -5.89
CA TYR A 44 -17.58 -18.49 -4.95
C TYR A 44 -16.78 -17.32 -5.50
N GLY A 45 -16.14 -17.46 -6.66
CA GLY A 45 -15.31 -16.41 -7.26
C GLY A 45 -14.13 -16.01 -6.41
N ILE A 46 -13.55 -16.95 -5.64
CA ILE A 46 -12.39 -16.67 -4.78
C ILE A 46 -11.17 -16.44 -5.67
N PRO A 47 -10.57 -15.21 -5.63
CA PRO A 47 -9.41 -14.90 -6.46
C PRO A 47 -8.20 -15.75 -6.02
N SER A 48 -7.42 -16.19 -7.00
CA SER A 48 -6.14 -16.84 -6.70
C SER A 48 -5.18 -15.83 -6.04
N LEU A 49 -4.26 -16.32 -5.22
CA LEU A 49 -3.22 -15.47 -4.62
C LEU A 49 -2.40 -14.70 -5.66
N SER A 50 -2.32 -15.21 -6.88
CA SER A 50 -1.64 -14.54 -7.99
C SER A 50 -2.31 -13.24 -8.43
N GLU A 51 -3.57 -13.00 -8.10
CA GLU A 51 -4.26 -11.74 -8.38
C GLU A 51 -3.95 -10.66 -7.32
N LEU A 52 -3.68 -11.07 -6.08
CA LEU A 52 -3.30 -10.16 -4.99
C LEU A 52 -1.84 -9.70 -5.05
N GLY A 53 -1.01 -10.42 -5.80
CA GLY A 53 0.38 -10.10 -6.05
C GLY A 53 0.95 -11.19 -6.92
N LYS A 54 1.13 -10.89 -8.21
CA LYS A 54 1.56 -11.89 -9.19
C LYS A 54 2.77 -12.67 -8.70
N ALA A 55 2.72 -13.98 -8.86
CA ALA A 55 3.83 -14.86 -8.48
C ALA A 55 5.15 -14.35 -9.10
N GLY A 56 6.17 -14.18 -8.26
CA GLY A 56 7.47 -13.69 -8.68
C GLY A 56 7.62 -12.16 -8.78
N SER A 57 6.54 -11.38 -8.57
CA SER A 57 6.61 -9.91 -8.62
C SER A 57 7.24 -9.32 -7.37
N TYR A 58 6.82 -9.77 -6.20
CA TYR A 58 7.26 -9.28 -4.91
C TYR A 58 8.13 -10.30 -4.17
N ILE A 59 8.90 -9.86 -3.19
CA ILE A 59 9.70 -10.75 -2.33
C ILE A 59 8.80 -11.82 -1.69
N GLN A 60 7.63 -11.40 -1.20
CA GLN A 60 6.66 -12.29 -0.53
C GLN A 60 5.96 -13.27 -1.48
N THR A 61 5.94 -12.99 -2.78
CA THR A 61 5.31 -13.85 -3.79
C THR A 61 6.33 -14.63 -4.63
N THR A 62 7.61 -14.53 -4.29
CA THR A 62 8.71 -15.16 -5.01
C THR A 62 9.33 -16.27 -4.15
N PRO A 63 9.46 -17.52 -4.65
CA PRO A 63 10.17 -18.57 -3.94
C PRO A 63 11.58 -18.13 -3.53
N ARG A 64 11.97 -18.45 -2.31
CA ARG A 64 13.23 -17.98 -1.71
C ARG A 64 14.47 -18.21 -2.59
N SER A 65 14.57 -19.36 -3.26
CA SER A 65 15.67 -19.67 -4.18
C SER A 65 15.74 -18.67 -5.33
N LYS A 66 14.59 -18.34 -5.92
CA LYS A 66 14.49 -17.37 -7.02
C LYS A 66 14.81 -15.94 -6.56
N GLN A 67 14.38 -15.59 -5.35
CA GLN A 67 14.69 -14.28 -4.78
C GLN A 67 16.20 -14.11 -4.55
N ILE A 68 16.90 -15.15 -4.11
CA ILE A 68 18.36 -15.14 -3.99
C ILE A 68 19.04 -14.94 -5.35
N GLU A 69 18.55 -15.61 -6.40
CA GLU A 69 19.07 -15.44 -7.76
C GLU A 69 18.89 -14.00 -8.27
N LYS A 70 17.68 -13.43 -8.10
CA LYS A 70 17.38 -12.04 -8.48
C LYS A 70 18.28 -11.05 -7.77
N ARG A 71 18.35 -11.14 -6.44
CA ARG A 71 19.17 -10.25 -5.60
C ARG A 71 20.65 -10.30 -5.95
N ARG A 72 21.20 -11.48 -6.32
CA ARG A 72 22.60 -11.60 -6.74
C ARG A 72 22.90 -10.87 -8.04
N LYS A 73 21.90 -10.73 -8.92
CA LYS A 73 22.01 -9.97 -10.16
C LYS A 73 21.84 -8.49 -9.92
N ASN A 74 20.85 -8.12 -9.11
CA ASN A 74 20.52 -6.74 -8.78
C ASN A 74 20.11 -6.64 -7.30
N ASP A 75 20.93 -5.98 -6.50
CA ASP A 75 20.76 -5.82 -5.05
C ASP A 75 19.90 -4.62 -4.65
N ILE A 76 19.16 -4.04 -5.61
CA ILE A 76 18.18 -2.99 -5.36
C ILE A 76 16.84 -3.59 -4.99
N VAL A 77 16.20 -2.98 -3.99
CA VAL A 77 14.80 -3.24 -3.63
C VAL A 77 14.05 -1.94 -3.45
N PHE A 78 12.89 -1.84 -4.09
CA PHE A 78 11.94 -0.77 -3.86
C PHE A 78 10.89 -1.21 -2.85
N VAL A 79 10.63 -0.33 -1.89
CA VAL A 79 9.59 -0.51 -0.88
C VAL A 79 8.52 0.53 -1.13
N PRO A 80 7.34 0.15 -1.63
CA PRO A 80 6.24 1.09 -1.82
C PRO A 80 5.74 1.60 -0.47
N ILE A 81 5.60 2.90 -0.36
CA ILE A 81 5.12 3.59 0.84
C ILE A 81 3.91 4.42 0.46
N GLY A 82 2.78 4.03 0.98
CA GLY A 82 1.52 4.76 0.90
C GLY A 82 0.94 4.96 2.29
N CYS A 83 -0.35 5.18 2.36
CA CYS A 83 -1.09 5.24 3.62
C CYS A 83 -2.58 4.92 3.41
N THR A 84 -3.34 4.93 4.49
CA THR A 84 -4.79 4.93 4.47
C THR A 84 -5.25 6.32 4.86
N GLU A 85 -5.72 7.08 3.90
CA GLU A 85 -6.06 8.48 4.02
C GLU A 85 -7.35 8.82 3.27
N ASN A 86 -8.09 9.79 3.78
CA ASN A 86 -9.22 10.37 3.07
C ASN A 86 -8.73 11.13 1.81
N HIS A 87 -9.27 10.77 0.67
CA HIS A 87 -9.05 11.45 -0.62
C HIS A 87 -10.37 11.94 -1.22
N GLY A 88 -11.25 12.45 -0.37
CA GLY A 88 -12.55 12.94 -0.78
C GLY A 88 -13.59 11.85 -0.97
N LYS A 89 -14.79 12.25 -1.38
CA LYS A 89 -15.90 11.33 -1.62
C LYS A 89 -15.73 10.51 -2.91
N HIS A 90 -14.93 11.02 -3.84
CA HIS A 90 -14.75 10.42 -5.16
C HIS A 90 -13.66 9.33 -5.20
N ALA A 91 -12.77 9.30 -4.21
CA ALA A 91 -11.64 8.39 -4.21
C ALA A 91 -11.64 7.45 -3.00
N ASN A 92 -10.89 6.36 -3.13
CA ASN A 92 -10.74 5.36 -2.07
C ASN A 92 -9.63 5.75 -1.08
N SER A 93 -9.76 5.34 0.17
CA SER A 93 -8.77 5.66 1.21
C SER A 93 -7.41 4.94 1.04
N GLY A 94 -7.30 4.03 0.11
CA GLY A 94 -6.04 3.33 -0.22
C GLY A 94 -5.33 3.90 -1.44
N LEU A 95 -5.77 5.04 -1.97
CA LEU A 95 -5.28 5.63 -3.22
C LEU A 95 -3.76 5.71 -3.26
N ASP A 96 -3.12 6.26 -2.24
CA ASP A 96 -1.66 6.33 -2.13
C ASP A 96 -0.98 4.99 -2.28
N THR A 97 -1.47 3.98 -1.53
CA THR A 97 -0.88 2.65 -1.52
C THR A 97 -1.04 1.95 -2.87
N PHE A 98 -2.21 2.02 -3.47
CA PHE A 98 -2.46 1.38 -4.76
C PHE A 98 -1.69 2.05 -5.89
N MET A 99 -1.63 3.37 -5.88
CA MET A 99 -0.91 4.15 -6.88
C MET A 99 0.58 3.81 -6.90
N VAL A 100 1.27 3.95 -5.78
CA VAL A 100 2.71 3.66 -5.70
C VAL A 100 3.01 2.19 -6.00
N THR A 101 2.12 1.28 -5.62
CA THR A 101 2.27 -0.15 -5.89
C THR A 101 2.22 -0.44 -7.38
N GLN A 102 1.25 0.12 -8.10
CA GLN A 102 1.12 -0.08 -9.54
C GLN A 102 2.24 0.57 -10.32
N ILE A 103 2.67 1.77 -9.93
CA ILE A 103 3.82 2.44 -10.53
C ILE A 103 5.08 1.58 -10.39
N LEU A 104 5.33 1.05 -9.20
CA LEU A 104 6.52 0.21 -8.97
C LEU A 104 6.45 -1.13 -9.70
N GLU A 105 5.28 -1.72 -9.86
CA GLU A 105 5.12 -2.90 -10.72
C GLU A 105 5.46 -2.56 -12.19
N GLY A 106 5.09 -1.37 -12.65
CA GLY A 106 5.53 -0.84 -13.94
C GLY A 106 7.05 -0.74 -14.06
N VAL A 107 7.70 -0.18 -13.05
CA VAL A 107 9.17 -0.07 -12.96
C VAL A 107 9.83 -1.46 -12.97
N ARG A 108 9.30 -2.41 -12.21
CA ARG A 108 9.80 -3.79 -12.20
C ARG A 108 9.72 -4.44 -13.57
N ARG A 109 8.58 -4.31 -14.25
CA ARG A 109 8.39 -4.87 -15.61
C ARG A 109 9.32 -4.24 -16.62
N TYR A 110 9.52 -2.92 -16.54
CA TYR A 110 10.46 -2.22 -17.39
C TYR A 110 11.90 -2.71 -17.15
N THR A 111 12.34 -2.75 -15.90
CA THR A 111 13.70 -3.20 -15.55
C THR A 111 13.92 -4.68 -15.91
N ALA A 112 12.90 -5.52 -15.78
CA ALA A 112 12.97 -6.91 -16.26
C ALA A 112 13.17 -7.00 -17.79
N LYS A 113 12.47 -6.13 -18.55
CA LYS A 113 12.57 -6.09 -20.02
C LYS A 113 13.96 -5.70 -20.50
N ILE A 114 14.66 -4.82 -19.78
CA ILE A 114 16.04 -4.42 -20.11
C ILE A 114 17.12 -5.31 -19.48
N GLY A 115 16.71 -6.38 -18.78
CA GLY A 115 17.64 -7.37 -18.22
C GLY A 115 18.20 -7.06 -16.83
N ASP A 116 17.68 -6.01 -16.16
CA ASP A 116 18.14 -5.53 -14.85
C ASP A 116 16.98 -5.43 -13.84
N GLU A 117 16.23 -6.54 -13.73
CA GLU A 117 15.00 -6.58 -12.89
C GLU A 117 15.27 -6.21 -11.45
N CYS A 118 14.60 -5.16 -10.95
CA CYS A 118 14.58 -4.78 -9.55
C CYS A 118 13.67 -5.70 -8.72
N SER A 119 13.91 -5.75 -7.42
CA SER A 119 13.03 -6.43 -6.47
C SER A 119 12.02 -5.45 -5.88
N LEU A 120 10.81 -5.95 -5.58
CA LEU A 120 9.78 -5.21 -4.85
C LEU A 120 9.50 -5.90 -3.52
N ALA A 121 9.43 -5.11 -2.45
CA ALA A 121 8.78 -5.54 -1.23
C ALA A 121 7.26 -5.40 -1.41
N PHE A 122 6.51 -6.39 -0.96
CA PHE A 122 5.05 -6.32 -0.99
C PHE A 122 4.59 -5.16 -0.08
N PRO A 123 3.72 -4.25 -0.55
CA PRO A 123 3.26 -3.18 0.31
C PRO A 123 2.37 -3.78 1.40
N PRO A 124 2.72 -3.65 2.67
CA PRO A 124 1.72 -3.83 3.70
C PRO A 124 0.62 -2.80 3.47
N LEU A 125 -0.59 -3.08 3.96
CA LEU A 125 -1.61 -2.04 4.07
C LEU A 125 -1.06 -1.00 5.04
N LEU A 126 -0.48 0.07 4.51
CA LEU A 126 0.22 1.06 5.32
C LEU A 126 -0.78 2.03 5.94
N TYR A 127 -0.77 2.01 7.25
CA TYR A 127 -1.30 3.11 8.02
C TYR A 127 -0.14 4.08 8.22
N GLY A 128 -0.25 5.26 7.63
CA GLY A 128 0.81 6.26 7.68
C GLY A 128 0.85 7.06 8.97
N GLY A 129 1.89 7.81 9.13
CA GLY A 129 1.89 8.95 10.02
C GLY A 129 1.44 10.18 9.24
N HIS A 130 0.52 10.93 9.77
CA HIS A 130 -0.06 12.08 9.10
C HIS A 130 0.30 13.37 9.82
N PRO A 131 0.33 14.50 9.12
CA PRO A 131 0.29 15.79 9.78
C PRO A 131 -0.92 15.89 10.73
N TYR A 132 -0.77 16.67 11.79
CA TYR A 132 -1.79 16.75 12.84
C TYR A 132 -3.16 17.21 12.35
N HIS A 133 -3.23 17.96 11.26
CA HIS A 133 -4.50 18.45 10.69
C HIS A 133 -5.32 17.36 9.99
N HIS A 134 -4.80 16.17 9.81
CA HIS A 134 -5.57 15.01 9.35
C HIS A 134 -6.36 14.32 10.47
N ILE A 135 -6.19 14.75 11.72
CA ILE A 135 -6.96 14.20 12.84
C ILE A 135 -8.45 14.49 12.62
N GLY A 136 -9.26 13.45 12.63
CA GLY A 136 -10.70 13.56 12.46
C GLY A 136 -11.21 13.44 11.02
N MET A 137 -10.31 13.26 10.04
CA MET A 137 -10.72 12.96 8.67
C MET A 137 -11.26 11.53 8.57
N PRO A 138 -12.52 11.32 8.11
CA PRO A 138 -13.08 9.98 7.93
C PRO A 138 -12.26 9.17 6.92
N GLY A 139 -12.07 7.87 7.19
CA GLY A 139 -11.30 6.99 6.32
C GLY A 139 -9.78 7.09 6.47
N THR A 140 -9.29 7.99 7.33
CA THR A 140 -7.87 8.16 7.63
C THR A 140 -7.49 7.38 8.89
N VAL A 141 -6.38 6.64 8.83
CA VAL A 141 -5.82 5.92 9.98
C VAL A 141 -4.43 6.47 10.30
N ILE A 142 -4.31 7.14 11.44
CA ILE A 142 -3.07 7.78 11.89
C ILE A 142 -2.37 6.86 12.88
N LEU A 143 -1.14 6.46 12.57
CA LEU A 143 -0.27 5.77 13.52
C LEU A 143 0.65 6.76 14.25
N PRO A 144 1.05 6.45 15.49
CA PRO A 144 2.14 7.16 16.13
C PRO A 144 3.42 7.11 15.28
N GLU A 145 4.14 8.22 15.21
CA GLU A 145 5.36 8.34 14.40
C GLU A 145 6.40 7.27 14.75
N GLU A 146 6.53 6.94 16.04
CA GLU A 146 7.46 5.93 16.54
C GLU A 146 7.15 4.55 15.96
N VAL A 147 5.85 4.20 15.80
CA VAL A 147 5.42 2.92 15.24
C VAL A 147 5.79 2.85 13.76
N VAL A 148 5.54 3.92 13.02
CA VAL A 148 5.91 4.00 11.60
C VAL A 148 7.42 3.92 11.42
N LYS A 149 8.19 4.72 12.17
CA LYS A 149 9.65 4.71 12.12
C LYS A 149 10.24 3.34 12.44
N GLU A 150 9.80 2.70 13.52
CA GLU A 150 10.29 1.36 13.89
C GLU A 150 9.94 0.31 12.83
N THR A 151 8.75 0.36 12.26
CA THR A 151 8.37 -0.53 11.15
C THR A 151 9.32 -0.39 9.97
N LEU A 152 9.66 0.84 9.60
CA LEU A 152 10.59 1.12 8.49
C LEU A 152 12.03 0.69 8.83
N ILE A 153 12.48 0.92 10.07
CA ILE A 153 13.80 0.52 10.55
C ILE A 153 13.96 -1.00 10.47
N TYR A 154 12.98 -1.75 10.98
CA TYR A 154 13.04 -3.22 10.93
C TYR A 154 12.83 -3.77 9.52
N THR A 155 12.10 -3.08 8.66
CA THR A 155 12.01 -3.41 7.23
C THR A 155 13.39 -3.26 6.56
N MET A 156 14.10 -2.16 6.79
CA MET A 156 15.46 -1.98 6.26
C MET A 156 16.41 -3.04 6.80
N LEU A 157 16.36 -3.34 8.10
CA LEU A 157 17.22 -4.36 8.71
C LEU A 157 16.99 -5.73 8.07
N GLY A 158 15.73 -6.17 7.98
CA GLY A 158 15.39 -7.47 7.38
C GLY A 158 15.78 -7.57 5.91
N LEU A 159 15.61 -6.51 5.14
CA LEU A 159 16.05 -6.46 3.74
C LEU A 159 17.58 -6.45 3.62
N TRP A 160 18.26 -5.75 4.51
CA TRP A 160 19.72 -5.74 4.55
C TRP A 160 20.30 -7.14 4.94
N ASP A 161 19.72 -7.78 5.94
CA ASP A 161 20.07 -9.15 6.36
C ASP A 161 19.80 -10.14 5.23
N ASP A 162 18.75 -9.93 4.44
CA ASP A 162 18.49 -10.70 3.23
C ASP A 162 19.53 -10.48 2.12
N GLY A 163 20.34 -9.42 2.21
CA GLY A 163 21.47 -9.14 1.32
C GLY A 163 21.24 -8.01 0.33
N TYR A 164 20.14 -7.27 0.42
CA TYR A 164 19.98 -6.02 -0.33
C TYR A 164 20.93 -4.96 0.19
N ARG A 165 21.44 -4.11 -0.70
CA ARG A 165 22.35 -3.02 -0.36
C ARG A 165 21.87 -1.66 -0.86
N LYS A 166 20.84 -1.66 -1.69
CA LYS A 166 20.14 -0.46 -2.17
C LYS A 166 18.67 -0.60 -1.81
N ILE A 167 18.27 0.00 -0.70
CA ILE A 167 16.91 -0.08 -0.16
C ILE A 167 16.27 1.30 -0.30
N ILE A 168 15.31 1.39 -1.19
CA ILE A 168 14.71 2.66 -1.60
C ILE A 168 13.22 2.65 -1.25
N PHE A 169 12.82 3.55 -0.38
CA PHE A 169 11.42 3.85 -0.12
C PHE A 169 10.88 4.73 -1.23
N ILE A 170 9.86 4.27 -1.92
CA ILE A 170 9.13 5.08 -2.90
C ILE A 170 7.82 5.52 -2.29
N ASN A 171 7.70 6.81 -2.08
CA ASN A 171 6.63 7.42 -1.31
C ASN A 171 5.58 8.08 -2.19
N ASN A 172 4.33 7.97 -1.78
CA ASN A 172 3.18 8.68 -2.35
C ASN A 172 2.32 9.39 -1.30
N HIS A 173 2.86 9.65 -0.11
CA HIS A 173 2.10 10.33 0.95
C HIS A 173 2.93 11.42 1.63
N GLY A 174 2.24 12.42 2.18
CA GLY A 174 2.82 13.61 2.79
C GLY A 174 3.68 13.42 4.05
N HIS A 175 4.17 12.22 4.36
CA HIS A 175 4.93 11.90 5.58
C HIS A 175 6.45 11.70 5.39
N CYS A 176 7.03 12.35 4.40
CA CYS A 176 8.47 12.21 4.06
C CYS A 176 9.43 12.38 5.23
N TRP A 177 9.15 13.30 6.15
CA TRP A 177 10.02 13.54 7.32
C TRP A 177 10.23 12.29 8.19
N MET A 178 9.20 11.43 8.32
CA MET A 178 9.32 10.20 9.08
C MET A 178 10.18 9.15 8.39
N LEU A 179 10.10 9.07 7.06
CA LEU A 179 10.91 8.16 6.26
C LEU A 179 12.39 8.54 6.38
N GLU A 180 12.70 9.83 6.26
CA GLU A 180 14.04 10.35 6.45
C GLU A 180 14.54 10.14 7.88
N ALA A 181 13.70 10.42 8.89
CA ALA A 181 14.04 10.19 10.28
C ALA A 181 14.31 8.70 10.56
N ALA A 182 13.54 7.78 9.98
CA ALA A 182 13.76 6.34 10.09
C ALA A 182 15.11 5.92 9.49
N ILE A 183 15.45 6.44 8.31
CA ILE A 183 16.75 6.17 7.66
C ILE A 183 17.90 6.69 8.54
N HIS A 184 17.81 7.92 9.03
CA HIS A 184 18.83 8.49 9.90
C HIS A 184 19.01 7.68 11.17
N GLU A 185 17.92 7.28 11.80
CA GLU A 185 17.96 6.47 13.02
C GLU A 185 18.50 5.07 12.74
N PHE A 186 18.12 4.43 11.65
CA PHE A 186 18.68 3.15 11.21
C PHE A 186 20.21 3.23 11.05
N CYS A 187 20.69 4.26 10.35
CA CYS A 187 22.12 4.46 10.11
C CYS A 187 22.89 4.69 11.44
N LYS A 188 22.30 5.41 12.39
CA LYS A 188 22.89 5.61 13.73
C LYS A 188 22.96 4.32 14.54
N ARG A 189 21.88 3.53 14.53
CA ARG A 189 21.79 2.31 15.33
C ARG A 189 22.69 1.21 14.82
N TYR A 190 22.74 1.00 13.51
CA TYR A 190 23.34 -0.20 12.93
C TYR A 190 24.63 0.06 12.17
N GLN A 191 24.85 1.26 11.63
CA GLN A 191 26.07 1.64 10.88
C GLN A 191 26.41 0.64 9.74
N LEU A 192 25.40 0.10 9.10
CA LEU A 192 25.50 -0.91 8.05
C LEU A 192 25.78 -0.26 6.68
N PRO A 193 26.68 -0.84 5.86
CA PRO A 193 26.97 -0.28 4.54
C PRO A 193 25.80 -0.51 3.58
N GLY A 194 25.41 0.54 2.85
CA GLY A 194 24.33 0.46 1.87
C GLY A 194 23.88 1.84 1.42
N ILE A 195 22.96 1.85 0.48
CA ILE A 195 22.23 3.04 0.03
C ILE A 195 20.81 2.93 0.55
N PHE A 196 20.43 3.87 1.38
CA PHE A 196 19.10 4.00 1.97
C PHE A 196 18.54 5.36 1.58
N ARG A 197 17.41 5.38 0.89
CA ARG A 197 16.84 6.60 0.33
C ARG A 197 15.32 6.57 0.44
N THR A 198 14.72 7.75 0.52
CA THR A 198 13.32 7.98 0.17
C THR A 198 13.24 8.77 -1.13
N VAL A 199 12.24 8.47 -1.94
CA VAL A 199 11.94 9.14 -3.20
C VAL A 199 10.43 9.32 -3.29
N GLU A 200 9.99 10.54 -3.52
CA GLU A 200 8.61 10.83 -3.93
C GLU A 200 8.55 10.68 -5.44
N TRP A 201 7.84 9.68 -5.92
CA TRP A 201 7.89 9.31 -7.34
C TRP A 201 7.44 10.44 -8.25
N HIS A 202 6.41 11.21 -7.88
CA HIS A 202 5.88 12.31 -8.67
C HIS A 202 6.90 13.42 -8.89
N ARG A 203 7.82 13.64 -7.94
CA ARG A 203 8.90 14.62 -8.10
C ARG A 203 9.94 14.20 -9.15
N SER A 204 10.02 12.91 -9.46
CA SER A 204 10.91 12.42 -10.53
C SER A 204 10.37 12.72 -11.92
N VAL A 205 9.09 13.07 -12.03
CA VAL A 205 8.37 13.39 -13.26
C VAL A 205 7.52 14.66 -13.11
N ARG A 206 8.00 15.60 -12.29
CA ARG A 206 7.26 16.80 -11.87
C ARG A 206 6.82 17.69 -13.03
N GLU A 207 7.55 17.67 -14.16
CA GLU A 207 7.24 18.42 -15.36
C GLU A 207 5.86 18.08 -15.94
N PHE A 208 5.33 16.89 -15.65
CA PHE A 208 3.97 16.49 -16.04
C PHE A 208 2.89 17.03 -15.10
N PHE A 209 3.27 17.49 -13.91
CA PHE A 209 2.37 18.01 -12.88
C PHE A 209 2.59 19.51 -12.59
N THR A 210 3.47 20.16 -13.33
CA THR A 210 3.69 21.58 -13.16
C THR A 210 2.71 22.34 -14.05
N PRO A 211 1.86 23.22 -13.50
CA PRO A 211 0.99 24.08 -14.30
C PRO A 211 1.83 24.95 -15.22
N THR A 212 1.74 24.73 -16.51
CA THR A 212 2.40 25.58 -17.51
C THR A 212 1.53 25.68 -18.74
N ASP A 213 1.41 26.88 -19.30
CA ASP A 213 0.72 27.14 -20.57
C ASP A 213 1.37 26.41 -21.75
N THR A 214 2.59 25.88 -21.58
CA THR A 214 3.36 25.26 -22.66
C THR A 214 3.11 23.78 -22.86
N ASN A 215 2.60 23.08 -21.84
CA ASN A 215 2.38 21.62 -21.89
C ASN A 215 0.90 21.22 -22.02
N GLY A 216 -0.02 22.17 -22.01
CA GLY A 216 -1.45 21.90 -22.05
C GLY A 216 -2.00 21.20 -20.81
N ASN A 217 -1.24 21.22 -19.72
CA ASN A 217 -1.64 20.70 -18.43
C ASN A 217 -2.18 21.85 -17.58
N ASP A 218 -3.47 21.99 -17.54
CA ASP A 218 -4.16 23.02 -16.73
C ASP A 218 -4.42 22.55 -15.29
N PHE A 219 -3.48 21.82 -14.70
CA PHE A 219 -3.59 21.46 -13.29
C PHE A 219 -3.45 22.68 -12.40
N ASP A 220 -4.41 22.89 -11.54
CA ASP A 220 -4.39 23.97 -10.56
C ASP A 220 -3.37 23.74 -9.44
N THR A 221 -3.09 22.48 -9.13
CA THR A 221 -2.16 22.07 -8.07
C THR A 221 -1.11 21.09 -8.56
N PRO A 222 0.11 21.15 -8.03
CA PRO A 222 1.22 20.32 -8.49
C PRO A 222 1.28 18.97 -7.73
N PHE A 223 0.23 18.16 -7.77
CA PHE A 223 0.18 16.86 -7.10
C PHE A 223 0.37 16.98 -5.58
N ILE A 224 -0.67 17.44 -4.87
CA ILE A 224 -0.62 17.67 -3.42
C ILE A 224 -1.40 16.62 -2.65
N HIS A 225 -2.73 16.65 -2.73
CA HIS A 225 -3.62 15.73 -2.02
C HIS A 225 -5.03 15.80 -2.60
N ALA A 226 -5.56 14.66 -3.03
CA ALA A 226 -6.90 14.53 -3.64
C ALA A 226 -7.19 15.59 -4.72
N ASP A 227 -6.16 16.14 -5.30
CA ASP A 227 -6.22 17.17 -6.32
C ASP A 227 -6.44 16.57 -7.72
N GLU A 228 -6.56 17.47 -8.70
CA GLU A 228 -6.77 17.07 -10.09
C GLU A 228 -5.66 16.15 -10.62
N ALA A 229 -4.41 16.45 -10.28
CA ALA A 229 -3.25 15.70 -10.75
C ALA A 229 -3.22 14.29 -10.15
N GLU A 230 -3.43 14.16 -8.86
CA GLU A 230 -3.47 12.88 -8.18
C GLU A 230 -4.67 12.05 -8.60
N THR A 231 -5.85 12.67 -8.70
CA THR A 231 -7.06 12.03 -9.19
C THR A 231 -6.90 11.54 -10.63
N ALA A 232 -6.28 12.31 -11.52
CA ALA A 232 -6.01 11.91 -12.90
C ALA A 232 -5.13 10.65 -12.99
N VAL A 233 -4.11 10.55 -12.14
CA VAL A 233 -3.28 9.33 -12.07
C VAL A 233 -4.10 8.15 -11.54
N GLY A 234 -4.93 8.35 -10.52
CA GLY A 234 -5.86 7.33 -10.03
C GLY A 234 -6.82 6.83 -11.12
N MET A 235 -7.41 7.74 -11.89
CA MET A 235 -8.26 7.39 -13.04
C MET A 235 -7.52 6.57 -14.10
N LEU A 236 -6.25 6.86 -14.33
CA LEU A 236 -5.44 6.09 -15.27
C LEU A 236 -5.16 4.67 -14.77
N LEU A 237 -4.89 4.51 -13.49
CA LEU A 237 -4.38 3.26 -12.92
C LEU A 237 -5.48 2.31 -12.41
N PHE A 238 -6.55 2.86 -11.84
CA PHE A 238 -7.63 2.09 -11.19
C PHE A 238 -8.97 2.85 -11.17
N ASN A 239 -9.42 3.24 -12.35
CA ASN A 239 -10.66 4.03 -12.54
C ASN A 239 -11.92 3.42 -11.90
N ASP A 240 -11.98 2.11 -11.79
CA ASP A 240 -13.07 1.36 -11.14
C ASP A 240 -13.13 1.53 -9.61
N MET A 241 -12.10 2.11 -9.01
CA MET A 241 -12.05 2.46 -7.58
C MET A 241 -12.37 3.92 -7.29
N LEU A 242 -12.77 4.70 -8.32
CA LEU A 242 -13.13 6.10 -8.21
C LEU A 242 -14.59 6.33 -8.64
N ASP A 243 -15.29 7.21 -7.94
CA ASP A 243 -16.62 7.68 -8.30
C ASP A 243 -16.58 9.18 -8.62
N MET A 244 -16.27 9.49 -9.87
CA MET A 244 -16.17 10.89 -10.31
C MET A 244 -17.49 11.66 -10.24
N SER A 245 -18.63 10.97 -10.11
CA SER A 245 -19.93 11.65 -9.89
C SER A 245 -20.03 12.27 -8.50
N ALA A 246 -19.21 11.81 -7.56
CA ALA A 246 -19.10 12.33 -6.20
C ALA A 246 -17.97 13.37 -6.03
N ALA A 247 -17.23 13.67 -7.09
CA ALA A 247 -16.18 14.69 -7.06
C ALA A 247 -16.80 16.08 -6.86
N GLU A 248 -16.29 16.80 -5.88
CA GLU A 248 -16.72 18.15 -5.58
C GLU A 248 -15.53 19.00 -5.16
N GLU A 249 -15.57 20.30 -5.49
CA GLU A 249 -14.61 21.24 -4.96
C GLU A 249 -14.87 21.43 -3.46
N ALA A 250 -13.90 21.09 -2.64
CA ALA A 250 -14.04 21.16 -1.20
C ALA A 250 -13.18 22.30 -0.62
N TRP A 251 -13.82 23.13 0.17
CA TRP A 251 -13.18 24.20 0.92
C TRP A 251 -13.32 23.94 2.41
N PRO A 252 -12.27 24.15 3.22
CA PRO A 252 -12.41 24.00 4.66
C PRO A 252 -13.44 25.00 5.19
N THR A 253 -14.43 24.49 5.91
CA THR A 253 -15.51 25.30 6.49
C THR A 253 -15.11 25.92 7.82
N SER A 254 -14.15 25.33 8.52
CA SER A 254 -13.61 25.83 9.78
C SER A 254 -12.25 25.19 10.08
N TYR A 255 -11.50 25.83 10.96
CA TYR A 255 -10.28 25.25 11.53
C TYR A 255 -10.62 24.47 12.80
N LEU A 256 -9.90 23.39 13.06
CA LEU A 256 -9.98 22.67 14.35
C LEU A 256 -9.41 23.53 15.49
N PHE A 257 -8.41 24.35 15.18
CA PHE A 257 -7.77 25.27 16.13
C PHE A 257 -7.04 26.38 15.37
N GLU A 258 -6.75 27.47 16.07
CA GLU A 258 -6.02 28.60 15.50
C GLU A 258 -4.62 28.18 15.05
N GLY A 259 -4.20 28.66 13.91
CA GLY A 259 -2.90 28.35 13.30
C GLY A 259 -2.79 26.98 12.64
N GLN A 260 -3.89 26.28 12.45
CA GLN A 260 -3.89 24.94 11.85
C GLN A 260 -3.14 24.85 10.52
N PHE A 261 -3.24 25.86 9.68
CA PHE A 261 -2.58 25.90 8.37
C PHE A 261 -1.22 26.61 8.38
N ASP A 262 -0.78 27.15 9.50
CA ASP A 262 0.44 27.94 9.58
C ASP A 262 1.72 27.09 9.60
N THR A 263 1.57 25.79 9.85
CA THR A 263 2.69 24.88 10.10
C THR A 263 2.95 23.89 8.99
N SER A 264 2.07 23.80 8.01
CA SER A 264 2.23 22.86 6.92
C SER A 264 2.93 23.53 5.73
N ILE A 265 3.92 22.87 5.19
CA ILE A 265 4.80 23.43 4.16
C ILE A 265 4.09 23.66 2.83
N ASP A 266 3.15 22.79 2.48
CA ASP A 266 2.55 22.79 1.15
C ASP A 266 1.08 23.22 1.14
N CYS A 267 0.40 23.19 2.27
CA CYS A 267 -1.04 23.35 2.35
C CYS A 267 -1.52 24.80 2.38
N TYR A 268 -0.71 25.78 2.74
CA TYR A 268 -1.21 27.15 2.85
C TYR A 268 -1.43 27.86 1.53
N ARG A 269 -0.97 27.31 0.45
CA ARG A 269 -1.21 27.86 -0.89
C ARG A 269 -2.58 27.49 -1.42
N ARG A 270 -3.10 26.34 -0.97
CA ARG A 270 -4.38 25.78 -1.37
C ARG A 270 -5.08 25.13 -0.18
N PRO A 271 -5.72 25.92 0.68
CA PRO A 271 -6.43 25.40 1.84
C PRO A 271 -7.52 24.37 1.49
N SER A 272 -8.06 24.43 0.27
CA SER A 272 -9.06 23.50 -0.21
C SER A 272 -8.60 22.04 -0.33
N SER A 273 -7.31 21.83 -0.53
CA SER A 273 -6.76 20.46 -0.52
C SER A 273 -6.64 19.87 0.89
N TRP A 274 -7.00 20.61 1.91
CA TRP A 274 -6.87 20.27 3.31
C TRP A 274 -8.19 20.45 4.02
N SER A 275 -9.17 19.68 3.69
CA SER A 275 -10.42 19.80 4.42
C SER A 275 -10.34 19.13 5.78
N LEU A 276 -11.10 19.67 6.68
CA LEU A 276 -11.41 19.10 7.97
C LEU A 276 -12.70 18.32 7.82
N GLY A 277 -12.66 17.05 8.07
CA GLY A 277 -13.83 16.21 7.94
C GLY A 277 -13.95 15.56 6.55
N GLU A 278 -15.10 15.64 5.93
CA GLU A 278 -15.42 14.87 4.71
C GLU A 278 -15.06 15.55 3.39
N GLY A 279 -14.43 16.69 3.44
CA GLY A 279 -14.12 17.42 2.24
C GLY A 279 -12.91 16.87 1.50
N HIS A 280 -12.99 16.75 0.24
CA HIS A 280 -12.00 16.70 -0.86
C HIS A 280 -12.63 16.08 -2.06
#